data_b2e70b4ab827757f477b1e31d230a42f
#
_entry.id   b2e70b4ab827757f477b1e31d230a42f
#
_cell.length_a   1.000
_cell.length_b   1.000
_cell.length_c   1.000
_cell.angle_alpha   90.00
_cell.angle_beta   90.00
_cell.angle_gamma   90.00
#
_symmetry.space_group_name_H-M   'P 1'
#
loop_
_entity.id
_entity.type
_entity.pdbx_description
1 polymer ?
#
loop_
_entity_poly.entity_id
_entity_poly.type
_entity_poly.pdbx_seq_one_letter_code
_entity_poly.pdbx_strand_id
1 'polypeptide(L)'
;MRIAIFSDTYTPDINGVATSTKILKDELIKHGHEVLVVTSELPSESDYEDDPNDNILRVPGLEIQALYGYRACNIYSFKGMKEIKSMNIEVIHVQTEFGIGIFGRIVGEALNIPVVYTYHTMWADYSHYVNPINSTAIDGLIKKAITRISKFYGDKSAELIVPSIKTKEALEKYGLHKNMHIIPTGLELDKFDPKNKDDKLINQIKEKYGIKEQFIVTFLGRIAKEKSIDVLIDAMKEIVKENDNILCLIVGGGPYLDELKELVKDDQIEKYIIFTGPKPSQEVPSYYHLSNVFVSASVTET
;
A
#
# COMPACT_ATOMS: atom_id res chain seq x y z
N MET A 1 20.92 15.96 -5.98
CA MET A 1 21.34 15.10 -4.84
C MET A 1 21.27 13.65 -5.28
N ARG A 2 22.09 12.79 -4.68
CA ARG A 2 22.02 11.33 -4.86
C ARG A 2 21.30 10.73 -3.65
N ILE A 3 20.16 10.12 -3.90
CA ILE A 3 19.22 9.65 -2.88
C ILE A 3 19.04 8.14 -3.03
N ALA A 4 19.13 7.40 -1.93
CA ALA A 4 18.78 5.98 -1.92
C ALA A 4 17.47 5.76 -1.15
N ILE A 5 16.46 5.20 -1.81
CA ILE A 5 15.17 4.86 -1.22
C ILE A 5 15.17 3.38 -0.87
N PHE A 6 14.88 3.04 0.40
CA PHE A 6 14.83 1.68 0.92
C PHE A 6 13.40 1.29 1.23
N SER A 7 12.90 0.26 0.54
CA SER A 7 11.54 -0.24 0.71
C SER A 7 11.48 -1.75 0.57
N ASP A 8 10.86 -2.46 1.50
CA ASP A 8 10.66 -3.92 1.40
C ASP A 8 9.73 -4.30 0.24
N THR A 9 8.96 -3.35 -0.29
CA THR A 9 8.01 -3.53 -1.39
C THR A 9 8.20 -2.44 -2.44
N TYR A 10 8.23 -2.84 -3.70
CA TYR A 10 8.35 -1.95 -4.86
C TYR A 10 7.71 -2.61 -6.07
N THR A 11 7.62 -1.92 -7.22
CA THR A 11 7.11 -2.53 -8.46
C THR A 11 7.76 -3.89 -8.75
N PRO A 12 6.99 -4.93 -9.11
CA PRO A 12 5.57 -4.93 -9.54
C PRO A 12 4.53 -5.10 -8.42
N ASP A 13 4.91 -5.03 -7.15
CA ASP A 13 3.97 -5.19 -6.04
C ASP A 13 2.83 -4.16 -6.11
N ILE A 14 1.60 -4.62 -5.87
CA ILE A 14 0.40 -3.77 -5.90
C ILE A 14 -0.04 -3.46 -4.47
N ASN A 15 0.54 -2.40 -3.90
CA ASN A 15 0.15 -1.86 -2.60
C ASN A 15 0.50 -0.37 -2.47
N GLY A 16 -0.04 0.30 -1.45
CA GLY A 16 0.13 1.74 -1.25
C GLY A 16 1.57 2.20 -1.08
N VAL A 17 2.41 1.40 -0.39
CA VAL A 17 3.83 1.74 -0.15
C VAL A 17 4.64 1.62 -1.44
N ALA A 18 4.45 0.55 -2.22
CA ALA A 18 5.12 0.36 -3.50
C ALA A 18 4.77 1.49 -4.48
N THR A 19 3.48 1.84 -4.56
CA THR A 19 2.99 2.96 -5.40
C THR A 19 3.58 4.28 -4.95
N SER A 20 3.54 4.59 -3.65
CA SER A 20 4.10 5.81 -3.08
C SER A 20 5.61 5.92 -3.34
N THR A 21 6.35 4.82 -3.16
CA THR A 21 7.79 4.76 -3.40
C THR A 21 8.12 5.04 -4.86
N LYS A 22 7.34 4.45 -5.79
CA LYS A 22 7.52 4.70 -7.23
C LYS A 22 7.27 6.15 -7.59
N ILE A 23 6.15 6.72 -7.14
CA ILE A 23 5.81 8.14 -7.40
C ILE A 23 6.90 9.06 -6.84
N LEU A 24 7.36 8.80 -5.62
CA LEU A 24 8.45 9.57 -5.00
C LEU A 24 9.74 9.50 -5.84
N LYS A 25 10.15 8.31 -6.29
CA LYS A 25 11.31 8.15 -7.17
C LYS A 25 11.16 8.98 -8.43
N ASP A 26 10.02 8.81 -9.13
CA ASP A 26 9.78 9.44 -10.41
C ASP A 26 9.79 10.98 -10.30
N GLU A 27 9.17 11.52 -9.25
CA GLU A 27 9.15 12.96 -8.99
C GLU A 27 10.55 13.50 -8.61
N LEU A 28 11.31 12.79 -7.80
CA LEU A 28 12.69 13.18 -7.48
C LEU A 28 13.58 13.23 -8.73
N ILE A 29 13.44 12.24 -9.63
CA ILE A 29 14.17 12.23 -10.91
C ILE A 29 13.76 13.42 -11.79
N LYS A 30 12.45 13.72 -11.91
CA LYS A 30 11.96 14.90 -12.64
C LYS A 30 12.54 16.21 -12.09
N HIS A 31 12.83 16.27 -10.79
CA HIS A 31 13.46 17.42 -10.13
C HIS A 31 15.00 17.41 -10.19
N GLY A 32 15.59 16.54 -11.01
CA GLY A 32 17.03 16.51 -11.28
C GLY A 32 17.85 15.81 -10.18
N HIS A 33 17.25 14.92 -9.41
CA HIS A 33 17.96 14.07 -8.46
C HIS A 33 18.32 12.72 -9.08
N GLU A 34 19.44 12.14 -8.65
CA GLU A 34 19.80 10.75 -8.95
C GLU A 34 19.21 9.87 -7.85
N VAL A 35 18.43 8.86 -8.22
CA VAL A 35 17.74 8.01 -7.26
C VAL A 35 18.11 6.54 -7.48
N LEU A 36 18.52 5.88 -6.39
CA LEU A 36 18.66 4.42 -6.29
C LEU A 36 17.49 3.89 -5.47
N VAL A 37 16.78 2.88 -5.95
CA VAL A 37 15.82 2.13 -5.14
C VAL A 37 16.45 0.82 -4.68
N VAL A 38 16.46 0.59 -3.37
CA VAL A 38 16.88 -0.67 -2.77
C VAL A 38 15.64 -1.39 -2.27
N THR A 39 15.39 -2.58 -2.81
CA THR A 39 14.15 -3.32 -2.54
C THR A 39 14.38 -4.83 -2.51
N SER A 40 13.31 -5.59 -2.21
CA SER A 40 13.35 -7.06 -2.21
C SER A 40 13.51 -7.63 -3.62
N GLU A 41 14.12 -8.81 -3.69
CA GLU A 41 14.17 -9.61 -4.92
C GLU A 41 12.77 -9.99 -5.39
N LEU A 42 12.60 -10.14 -6.70
CA LEU A 42 11.33 -10.57 -7.30
C LEU A 42 11.01 -12.04 -6.95
N PRO A 43 9.73 -12.45 -6.96
CA PRO A 43 9.35 -13.86 -6.95
C PRO A 43 10.08 -14.63 -8.05
N SER A 44 10.51 -15.86 -7.77
CA SER A 44 11.19 -16.72 -8.76
C SER A 44 10.33 -17.02 -10.00
N GLU A 45 9.01 -16.90 -9.85
CA GLU A 45 8.02 -17.14 -10.91
C GLU A 45 7.55 -15.83 -11.58
N SER A 46 8.20 -14.70 -11.28
CA SER A 46 7.82 -13.39 -11.84
C SER A 46 8.39 -13.22 -13.24
N ASP A 47 7.53 -12.94 -14.20
CA ASP A 47 7.92 -12.51 -15.56
C ASP A 47 8.29 -11.03 -15.64
N TYR A 48 8.26 -10.30 -14.51
CA TYR A 48 8.60 -8.88 -14.46
C TYR A 48 10.11 -8.69 -14.48
N GLU A 49 10.57 -7.78 -15.33
CA GLU A 49 11.96 -7.34 -15.39
C GLU A 49 12.04 -5.83 -15.09
N ASP A 50 13.04 -5.44 -14.31
CA ASP A 50 13.31 -4.01 -14.10
C ASP A 50 13.83 -3.36 -15.38
N ASP A 51 13.47 -2.11 -15.62
CA ASP A 51 14.07 -1.33 -16.71
C ASP A 51 15.58 -1.20 -16.44
N PRO A 52 16.45 -1.61 -17.38
CA PRO A 52 17.90 -1.50 -17.21
C PRO A 52 18.41 -0.07 -16.95
N ASN A 53 17.61 0.94 -17.32
CA ASN A 53 17.92 2.35 -17.07
C ASN A 53 17.47 2.81 -15.68
N ASP A 54 16.68 2.02 -14.99
CA ASP A 54 16.28 2.30 -13.62
C ASP A 54 17.35 1.81 -12.64
N ASN A 55 17.80 2.69 -11.78
CA ASN A 55 18.73 2.33 -10.70
C ASN A 55 17.99 1.56 -9.61
N ILE A 56 17.81 0.25 -9.79
CA ILE A 56 17.15 -0.63 -8.83
C ILE A 56 18.14 -1.70 -8.34
N LEU A 57 18.33 -1.75 -7.03
CA LEU A 57 19.13 -2.79 -6.37
C LEU A 57 18.19 -3.75 -5.64
N ARG A 58 18.11 -4.98 -6.12
CA ARG A 58 17.33 -6.02 -5.47
C ARG A 58 18.19 -6.82 -4.50
N VAL A 59 17.68 -6.96 -3.28
CA VAL A 59 18.34 -7.69 -2.19
C VAL A 59 17.64 -9.04 -1.99
N PRO A 60 18.37 -10.14 -1.95
CA PRO A 60 17.81 -11.48 -1.74
C PRO A 60 16.98 -11.57 -0.46
N GLY A 61 15.87 -12.30 -0.54
CA GLY A 61 14.95 -12.53 0.57
C GLY A 61 14.18 -13.83 0.39
N LEU A 62 13.60 -14.33 1.48
CA LEU A 62 12.73 -15.50 1.50
C LEU A 62 11.28 -15.03 1.53
N GLU A 63 10.43 -15.61 0.69
CA GLU A 63 9.00 -15.35 0.70
C GLU A 63 8.35 -15.95 1.94
N ILE A 64 7.58 -15.15 2.68
CA ILE A 64 6.79 -15.60 3.82
C ILE A 64 5.34 -15.70 3.35
N GLN A 65 4.91 -16.89 2.95
CA GLN A 65 3.54 -17.14 2.48
C GLN A 65 2.46 -16.68 3.49
N ALA A 66 2.72 -16.81 4.79
CA ALA A 66 1.81 -16.40 5.86
C ALA A 66 1.59 -14.88 5.95
N LEU A 67 2.41 -14.06 5.31
CA LEU A 67 2.33 -12.60 5.33
C LEU A 67 1.96 -12.02 3.95
N TYR A 68 1.09 -12.69 3.22
CA TYR A 68 0.52 -12.20 1.94
C TYR A 68 1.57 -11.74 0.90
N GLY A 69 2.65 -12.54 0.74
CA GLY A 69 3.70 -12.25 -0.22
C GLY A 69 4.77 -11.27 0.27
N TYR A 70 4.72 -10.85 1.55
CA TYR A 70 5.84 -10.14 2.15
C TYR A 70 7.10 -11.02 2.17
N ARG A 71 8.25 -10.43 1.87
CA ARG A 71 9.53 -11.14 1.87
C ARG A 71 10.37 -10.75 3.07
N ALA A 72 10.87 -11.75 3.78
CA ALA A 72 11.93 -11.53 4.76
C ALA A 72 13.25 -11.36 4.02
N CYS A 73 13.62 -10.13 3.77
CA CYS A 73 14.89 -9.80 3.15
C CYS A 73 16.04 -9.83 4.16
N ASN A 74 17.24 -10.11 3.66
CA ASN A 74 18.45 -9.99 4.45
C ASN A 74 18.60 -8.54 4.93
N ILE A 75 18.80 -8.39 6.22
CA ILE A 75 19.05 -7.07 6.86
C ILE A 75 20.40 -6.46 6.50
N TYR A 76 21.22 -7.17 5.71
CA TYR A 76 22.51 -6.72 5.23
C TYR A 76 22.88 -7.38 3.90
N SER A 77 23.41 -6.57 2.97
CA SER A 77 23.95 -7.02 1.69
C SER A 77 25.32 -6.39 1.45
N PHE A 78 26.37 -7.23 1.38
CA PHE A 78 27.72 -6.76 1.04
C PHE A 78 27.77 -6.12 -0.36
N LYS A 79 27.11 -6.72 -1.34
CA LYS A 79 27.00 -6.18 -2.70
C LYS A 79 26.30 -4.82 -2.66
N GLY A 80 25.16 -4.75 -1.97
CA GLY A 80 24.39 -3.51 -1.82
C GLY A 80 25.17 -2.41 -1.13
N MET A 81 25.90 -2.72 -0.04
CA MET A 81 26.74 -1.76 0.65
C MET A 81 27.85 -1.19 -0.27
N LYS A 82 28.49 -2.05 -1.08
CA LYS A 82 29.52 -1.63 -2.02
C LYS A 82 28.94 -0.71 -3.11
N GLU A 83 27.78 -1.04 -3.65
CA GLU A 83 27.11 -0.27 -4.69
C GLU A 83 26.69 1.11 -4.17
N ILE A 84 25.99 1.14 -3.02
CA ILE A 84 25.57 2.40 -2.37
C ILE A 84 26.79 3.30 -2.08
N LYS A 85 27.89 2.73 -1.60
CA LYS A 85 29.11 3.47 -1.34
C LYS A 85 29.71 4.04 -2.64
N SER A 86 29.69 3.30 -3.75
CA SER A 86 30.24 3.75 -5.03
C SER A 86 29.42 4.88 -5.65
N MET A 87 28.13 4.96 -5.37
CA MET A 87 27.24 6.02 -5.86
C MET A 87 27.32 7.31 -5.06
N ASN A 88 28.09 7.34 -3.96
CA ASN A 88 28.23 8.52 -3.07
C ASN A 88 26.87 9.10 -2.65
N ILE A 89 25.98 8.25 -2.14
CA ILE A 89 24.65 8.63 -1.68
C ILE A 89 24.74 9.71 -0.59
N GLU A 90 23.90 10.73 -0.71
CA GLU A 90 23.89 11.90 0.20
C GLU A 90 22.74 11.82 1.22
N VAL A 91 21.64 11.12 0.88
CA VAL A 91 20.47 10.93 1.74
C VAL A 91 19.93 9.52 1.56
N ILE A 92 19.57 8.88 2.64
CA ILE A 92 18.82 7.63 2.66
C ILE A 92 17.39 7.93 3.06
N HIS A 93 16.41 7.42 2.27
CA HIS A 93 15.00 7.51 2.59
C HIS A 93 14.41 6.12 2.81
N VAL A 94 14.06 5.80 4.05
CA VAL A 94 13.48 4.52 4.44
C VAL A 94 11.96 4.62 4.40
N GLN A 95 11.31 3.67 3.69
CA GLN A 95 9.85 3.61 3.49
C GLN A 95 9.18 2.50 4.31
N THR A 96 9.96 1.54 4.83
CA THR A 96 9.45 0.37 5.56
C THR A 96 10.32 0.04 6.76
N GLU A 97 9.79 -0.76 7.68
CA GLU A 97 10.44 -1.08 8.97
C GLU A 97 11.13 -2.44 9.00
N PHE A 98 11.01 -3.24 7.93
CA PHE A 98 11.51 -4.62 7.91
C PHE A 98 12.92 -4.72 7.31
N GLY A 99 13.26 -5.87 6.72
CA GLY A 99 14.61 -6.23 6.31
C GLY A 99 15.35 -5.15 5.52
N ILE A 100 14.72 -4.61 4.48
CA ILE A 100 15.30 -3.55 3.64
C ILE A 100 15.38 -2.22 4.41
N GLY A 101 14.35 -1.88 5.19
CA GLY A 101 14.38 -0.68 6.02
C GLY A 101 15.47 -0.72 7.10
N ILE A 102 15.69 -1.89 7.72
CA ILE A 102 16.81 -2.11 8.65
C ILE A 102 18.14 -1.96 7.92
N PHE A 103 18.26 -2.56 6.72
CA PHE A 103 19.48 -2.43 5.91
C PHE A 103 19.80 -0.96 5.60
N GLY A 104 18.78 -0.16 5.18
CA GLY A 104 18.99 1.27 4.94
C GLY A 104 19.53 2.03 6.16
N ARG A 105 19.05 1.69 7.35
CA ARG A 105 19.55 2.28 8.61
C ARG A 105 20.96 1.87 8.93
N ILE A 106 21.30 0.58 8.74
CA ILE A 106 22.69 0.10 8.92
C ILE A 106 23.64 0.82 7.97
N VAL A 107 23.23 1.01 6.70
CA VAL A 107 24.02 1.78 5.72
C VAL A 107 24.20 3.24 6.17
N GLY A 108 23.11 3.88 6.59
CA GLY A 108 23.14 5.27 7.07
C GLY A 108 24.11 5.46 8.23
N GLU A 109 24.07 4.57 9.22
CA GLU A 109 24.98 4.61 10.37
C GLU A 109 26.42 4.30 9.96
N ALA A 110 26.65 3.25 9.16
CA ALA A 110 28.00 2.84 8.76
C ALA A 110 28.71 3.84 7.84
N LEU A 111 27.95 4.58 7.01
CA LEU A 111 28.49 5.57 6.07
C LEU A 111 28.30 7.02 6.54
N ASN A 112 27.69 7.22 7.72
CA ASN A 112 27.34 8.53 8.27
C ASN A 112 26.48 9.38 7.31
N ILE A 113 25.47 8.71 6.69
CA ILE A 113 24.49 9.33 5.78
C ILE A 113 23.20 9.60 6.55
N PRO A 114 22.62 10.82 6.46
CA PRO A 114 21.35 11.12 7.13
C PRO A 114 20.21 10.23 6.59
N VAL A 115 19.40 9.72 7.54
CA VAL A 115 18.24 8.85 7.23
C VAL A 115 16.95 9.63 7.44
N VAL A 116 16.18 9.81 6.38
CA VAL A 116 14.78 10.22 6.41
C VAL A 116 13.91 8.98 6.53
N TYR A 117 12.84 9.03 7.30
CA TYR A 117 11.93 7.92 7.45
C TYR A 117 10.49 8.36 7.21
N THR A 118 9.76 7.63 6.36
CA THR A 118 8.32 7.81 6.18
C THR A 118 7.57 6.69 6.88
N TYR A 119 6.66 7.05 7.78
CA TYR A 119 5.80 6.11 8.50
C TYR A 119 4.51 5.88 7.69
N HIS A 120 4.42 4.76 6.98
CA HIS A 120 3.29 4.46 6.11
C HIS A 120 2.15 3.71 6.78
N THR A 121 2.44 2.87 7.77
CA THR A 121 1.47 1.89 8.27
C THR A 121 1.25 2.04 9.76
N MET A 122 0.01 2.26 10.16
CA MET A 122 -0.41 2.21 11.56
C MET A 122 -0.46 0.76 12.05
N TRP A 123 0.71 0.18 12.34
CA TRP A 123 0.85 -1.23 12.75
C TRP A 123 -0.03 -1.63 13.92
N ALA A 124 -0.40 -0.69 14.81
CA ALA A 124 -1.29 -0.99 15.92
C ALA A 124 -2.70 -1.39 15.45
N ASP A 125 -3.16 -0.89 14.30
CA ASP A 125 -4.46 -1.22 13.71
C ASP A 125 -4.44 -2.63 13.09
N TYR A 126 -3.25 -3.18 12.83
CA TYR A 126 -3.03 -4.50 12.24
C TYR A 126 -2.64 -5.57 13.26
N SER A 127 -2.71 -5.28 14.57
CA SER A 127 -2.34 -6.23 15.63
C SER A 127 -3.13 -7.54 15.58
N HIS A 128 -4.36 -7.50 15.05
CA HIS A 128 -5.22 -8.68 14.88
C HIS A 128 -4.65 -9.73 13.90
N TYR A 129 -3.81 -9.33 12.93
CA TYR A 129 -3.17 -10.30 12.02
C TYR A 129 -2.12 -11.18 12.70
N VAL A 130 -1.51 -10.70 13.79
CA VAL A 130 -0.50 -11.43 14.55
C VAL A 130 -1.03 -11.99 15.87
N ASN A 131 -2.33 -11.81 16.15
CA ASN A 131 -3.03 -12.32 17.34
C ASN A 131 -4.25 -13.19 16.94
N PRO A 132 -4.03 -14.37 16.35
CA PRO A 132 -5.12 -15.22 15.85
C PRO A 132 -6.08 -15.73 16.94
N ILE A 133 -5.66 -15.66 18.21
CA ILE A 133 -6.46 -16.14 19.37
C ILE A 133 -7.29 -15.00 19.96
N ASN A 134 -7.20 -13.77 19.44
CA ASN A 134 -7.86 -12.56 19.96
C ASN A 134 -7.67 -12.34 21.49
N SER A 135 -6.50 -12.74 22.02
CA SER A 135 -6.16 -12.55 23.43
C SER A 135 -5.81 -11.10 23.72
N THR A 136 -6.54 -10.46 24.63
CA THR A 136 -6.30 -9.07 25.04
C THR A 136 -4.92 -8.84 25.64
N ALA A 137 -4.37 -9.84 26.35
CA ALA A 137 -3.03 -9.77 26.91
C ALA A 137 -1.95 -9.80 25.83
N ILE A 138 -2.10 -10.66 24.81
CA ILE A 138 -1.20 -10.76 23.66
C ILE A 138 -1.28 -9.46 22.84
N ASP A 139 -2.47 -8.95 22.58
CA ASP A 139 -2.69 -7.69 21.87
C ASP A 139 -1.97 -6.51 22.56
N GLY A 140 -2.06 -6.44 23.89
CA GLY A 140 -1.35 -5.43 24.69
C GLY A 140 0.18 -5.52 24.58
N LEU A 141 0.73 -6.73 24.51
CA LEU A 141 2.18 -6.94 24.30
C LEU A 141 2.61 -6.55 22.89
N ILE A 142 1.85 -6.94 21.88
CA ILE A 142 2.10 -6.59 20.48
C ILE A 142 2.08 -5.07 20.31
N LYS A 143 1.06 -4.38 20.81
CA LYS A 143 0.97 -2.92 20.76
C LYS A 143 2.15 -2.22 21.45
N LYS A 144 2.60 -2.73 22.59
CA LYS A 144 3.80 -2.22 23.26
C LYS A 144 5.08 -2.43 22.43
N ALA A 145 5.22 -3.58 21.77
CA ALA A 145 6.35 -3.84 20.89
C ALA A 145 6.32 -2.89 19.68
N ILE A 146 5.17 -2.74 19.03
CA ILE A 146 4.96 -1.81 17.92
C ILE A 146 5.32 -0.37 18.34
N THR A 147 4.81 0.09 19.48
CA THR A 147 5.11 1.42 20.02
C THR A 147 6.62 1.64 20.21
N ARG A 148 7.33 0.66 20.77
CA ARG A 148 8.79 0.75 20.96
C ARG A 148 9.55 0.79 19.63
N ILE A 149 9.13 -0.04 18.68
CA ILE A 149 9.74 -0.08 17.35
C ILE A 149 9.50 1.25 16.63
N SER A 150 8.26 1.72 16.57
CA SER A 150 7.91 3.00 15.93
C SER A 150 8.69 4.16 16.54
N LYS A 151 8.78 4.19 17.88
CA LYS A 151 9.57 5.20 18.59
C LYS A 151 11.06 5.11 18.24
N PHE A 152 11.65 3.92 18.26
CA PHE A 152 13.05 3.71 17.90
C PHE A 152 13.35 4.19 16.48
N TYR A 153 12.49 3.84 15.52
CA TYR A 153 12.65 4.26 14.13
C TYR A 153 12.51 5.78 13.98
N GLY A 154 11.54 6.39 14.62
CA GLY A 154 11.35 7.83 14.58
C GLY A 154 12.54 8.59 15.23
N ASP A 155 12.90 8.24 16.47
CA ASP A 155 13.95 8.94 17.22
C ASP A 155 15.33 8.87 16.52
N LYS A 156 15.62 7.76 15.86
CA LYS A 156 16.91 7.52 15.16
C LYS A 156 16.97 8.08 13.74
N SER A 157 15.89 8.58 13.19
CA SER A 157 15.90 9.21 11.87
C SER A 157 16.38 10.66 11.96
N ALA A 158 16.99 11.19 10.90
CA ALA A 158 17.30 12.63 10.81
C ALA A 158 15.99 13.41 10.72
N GLU A 159 15.11 13.01 9.82
CA GLU A 159 13.77 13.58 9.64
C GLU A 159 12.70 12.47 9.61
N LEU A 160 11.49 12.80 10.03
CA LEU A 160 10.34 11.89 10.04
C LEU A 160 9.17 12.48 9.25
N ILE A 161 8.68 11.71 8.29
CA ILE A 161 7.51 12.04 7.48
C ILE A 161 6.34 11.16 7.91
N VAL A 162 5.16 11.75 8.01
CA VAL A 162 3.90 11.07 8.31
C VAL A 162 2.83 11.49 7.29
N PRO A 163 1.93 10.58 6.87
CA PRO A 163 0.97 10.87 5.81
C PRO A 163 -0.18 11.78 6.26
N SER A 164 -0.47 11.84 7.57
CA SER A 164 -1.63 12.57 8.07
C SER A 164 -1.43 13.10 9.50
N ILE A 165 -2.31 14.03 9.89
CA ILE A 165 -2.40 14.53 11.27
C ILE A 165 -2.74 13.38 12.23
N LYS A 166 -3.66 12.47 11.84
CA LYS A 166 -4.04 11.28 12.62
C LYS A 166 -2.83 10.44 12.98
N THR A 167 -1.95 10.17 11.99
CA THR A 167 -0.71 9.40 12.19
C THR A 167 0.24 10.13 13.13
N LYS A 168 0.41 11.46 12.96
CA LYS A 168 1.23 12.27 13.84
C LYS A 168 0.77 12.17 15.29
N GLU A 169 -0.52 12.41 15.55
CA GLU A 169 -1.11 12.34 16.90
C GLU A 169 -0.96 10.95 17.54
N ALA A 170 -1.08 9.89 16.73
CA ALA A 170 -0.89 8.53 17.21
C ALA A 170 0.57 8.28 17.64
N LEU A 171 1.53 8.74 16.86
CA LEU A 171 2.97 8.62 17.18
C LEU A 171 3.36 9.48 18.42
N GLU A 172 2.76 10.66 18.57
CA GLU A 172 2.91 11.48 19.77
C GLU A 172 2.42 10.76 21.02
N LYS A 173 1.26 10.06 20.94
CA LYS A 173 0.76 9.18 22.01
C LYS A 173 1.69 8.00 22.31
N TYR A 174 2.48 7.54 21.35
CA TYR A 174 3.53 6.55 21.56
C TYR A 174 4.78 7.13 22.25
N GLY A 175 4.77 8.43 22.55
CA GLY A 175 5.87 9.14 23.20
C GLY A 175 7.00 9.55 22.24
N LEU A 176 6.67 9.70 20.96
CA LEU A 176 7.57 10.23 19.95
C LEU A 176 7.35 11.75 19.86
N HIS A 177 8.33 12.53 20.31
CA HIS A 177 8.20 14.00 20.38
C HIS A 177 9.12 14.72 19.39
N LYS A 178 9.63 13.98 18.41
CA LYS A 178 10.41 14.55 17.32
C LYS A 178 9.52 15.39 16.39
N ASN A 179 10.13 16.36 15.70
CA ASN A 179 9.42 17.07 14.63
C ASN A 179 9.00 16.07 13.53
N MET A 180 7.72 16.12 13.16
CA MET A 180 7.12 15.26 12.13
C MET A 180 6.59 16.13 11.02
N HIS A 181 7.04 15.86 9.80
CA HIS A 181 6.54 16.53 8.60
C HIS A 181 5.32 15.80 8.08
N ILE A 182 4.18 16.49 8.00
CA ILE A 182 2.95 15.92 7.44
C ILE A 182 3.02 16.10 5.93
N ILE A 183 3.31 15.01 5.23
CA ILE A 183 3.38 14.95 3.76
C ILE A 183 2.50 13.79 3.30
N PRO A 184 1.30 14.08 2.78
CA PRO A 184 0.41 13.04 2.26
C PRO A 184 1.06 12.27 1.10
N THR A 185 0.64 11.00 0.93
CA THR A 185 1.06 10.20 -0.21
C THR A 185 0.67 10.88 -1.53
N GLY A 186 1.63 11.05 -2.43
CA GLY A 186 1.39 11.60 -3.75
C GLY A 186 0.51 10.69 -4.61
N LEU A 187 -0.30 11.30 -5.47
CA LEU A 187 -1.14 10.62 -6.44
C LEU A 187 -0.89 11.17 -7.84
N GLU A 188 -0.91 10.31 -8.85
CA GLU A 188 -0.87 10.71 -10.26
C GLU A 188 -2.28 11.14 -10.72
N LEU A 189 -2.70 12.34 -10.28
CA LEU A 189 -4.07 12.84 -10.49
C LEU A 189 -4.47 12.92 -11.96
N ASP A 190 -3.52 13.14 -12.86
CA ASP A 190 -3.78 13.22 -14.30
C ASP A 190 -4.44 11.95 -14.86
N LYS A 191 -4.13 10.78 -14.28
CA LYS A 191 -4.76 9.51 -14.68
C LYS A 191 -6.25 9.44 -14.35
N PHE A 192 -6.68 10.23 -13.38
CA PHE A 192 -8.08 10.29 -12.91
C PHE A 192 -8.83 11.52 -13.42
N ASP A 193 -8.17 12.41 -14.21
CA ASP A 193 -8.87 13.54 -14.83
C ASP A 193 -9.92 13.00 -15.81
N PRO A 194 -11.20 13.44 -15.72
CA PRO A 194 -12.26 13.05 -16.65
C PRO A 194 -11.93 13.29 -18.13
N LYS A 195 -11.01 14.20 -18.44
CA LYS A 195 -10.54 14.45 -19.80
C LYS A 195 -9.67 13.32 -20.37
N ASN A 196 -9.04 12.53 -19.49
CA ASN A 196 -8.17 11.42 -19.82
C ASN A 196 -8.91 10.07 -19.76
N LYS A 197 -10.23 10.09 -19.80
CA LYS A 197 -11.10 8.93 -19.76
C LYS A 197 -10.87 8.01 -20.95
N ASP A 198 -10.59 6.74 -20.70
CA ASP A 198 -10.51 5.70 -21.72
C ASP A 198 -11.89 5.08 -21.98
N ASP A 199 -12.65 5.70 -22.89
CA ASP A 199 -13.99 5.21 -23.25
C ASP A 199 -13.98 3.81 -23.86
N LYS A 200 -12.88 3.40 -24.53
CA LYS A 200 -12.77 2.05 -25.10
C LYS A 200 -12.69 1.00 -23.98
N LEU A 201 -11.82 1.22 -23.00
CA LEU A 201 -11.67 0.30 -21.88
C LEU A 201 -12.94 0.29 -21.02
N ILE A 202 -13.57 1.42 -20.78
CA ILE A 202 -14.84 1.49 -20.05
C ILE A 202 -15.95 0.69 -20.76
N ASN A 203 -16.06 0.79 -22.08
CA ASN A 203 -17.03 0.01 -22.83
C ASN A 203 -16.75 -1.50 -22.77
N GLN A 204 -15.47 -1.90 -22.80
CA GLN A 204 -15.06 -3.29 -22.59
C GLN A 204 -15.45 -3.80 -21.19
N ILE A 205 -15.24 -2.96 -20.15
CA ILE A 205 -15.65 -3.28 -18.78
C ILE A 205 -17.18 -3.46 -18.69
N LYS A 206 -17.95 -2.53 -19.30
CA LYS A 206 -19.41 -2.60 -19.35
C LYS A 206 -19.90 -3.88 -20.03
N GLU A 207 -19.34 -4.20 -21.19
CA GLU A 207 -19.67 -5.42 -21.93
C GLU A 207 -19.34 -6.67 -21.12
N LYS A 208 -18.14 -6.75 -20.55
CA LYS A 208 -17.67 -7.89 -19.75
C LYS A 208 -18.58 -8.21 -18.58
N TYR A 209 -19.11 -7.20 -17.91
CA TYR A 209 -19.93 -7.36 -16.70
C TYR A 209 -21.42 -7.13 -16.95
N GLY A 210 -21.86 -6.95 -18.20
CA GLY A 210 -23.26 -6.76 -18.55
C GLY A 210 -23.86 -5.45 -18.03
N ILE A 211 -23.03 -4.43 -17.82
CA ILE A 211 -23.44 -3.13 -17.30
C ILE A 211 -24.12 -2.32 -18.41
N LYS A 212 -25.33 -1.84 -18.14
CA LYS A 212 -26.13 -1.02 -19.07
C LYS A 212 -26.30 0.40 -18.51
N GLU A 213 -27.46 0.69 -17.97
CA GLU A 213 -27.88 2.02 -17.47
C GLU A 213 -27.97 2.04 -15.93
N GLN A 214 -27.42 1.03 -15.25
CA GLN A 214 -27.46 0.96 -13.79
C GLN A 214 -26.66 2.10 -13.15
N PHE A 215 -27.10 2.55 -11.99
CA PHE A 215 -26.30 3.39 -11.11
C PHE A 215 -25.16 2.56 -10.50
N ILE A 216 -23.93 2.97 -10.73
CA ILE A 216 -22.76 2.19 -10.33
C ILE A 216 -22.18 2.72 -9.02
N VAL A 217 -22.22 1.87 -7.99
CA VAL A 217 -21.50 2.04 -6.73
C VAL A 217 -20.19 1.26 -6.82
N THR A 218 -19.07 1.84 -6.46
CA THR A 218 -17.79 1.14 -6.55
C THR A 218 -17.03 1.20 -5.22
N PHE A 219 -16.55 0.05 -4.79
CA PHE A 219 -15.42 -0.08 -3.87
C PHE A 219 -14.20 -0.54 -4.65
N LEU A 220 -13.04 0.06 -4.39
CA LEU A 220 -11.78 -0.34 -5.00
C LEU A 220 -10.69 -0.38 -3.92
N GLY A 221 -10.06 -1.54 -3.77
CA GLY A 221 -9.00 -1.73 -2.80
C GLY A 221 -8.78 -3.18 -2.42
N ARG A 222 -7.90 -3.39 -1.42
CA ARG A 222 -7.69 -4.72 -0.84
C ARG A 222 -8.96 -5.21 -0.14
N ILE A 223 -9.36 -6.44 -0.43
CA ILE A 223 -10.53 -7.07 0.20
C ILE A 223 -10.08 -7.73 1.51
N ALA A 224 -10.18 -6.97 2.61
CA ALA A 224 -9.76 -7.37 3.94
C ALA A 224 -10.75 -6.86 5.00
N LYS A 225 -10.75 -7.47 6.19
CA LYS A 225 -11.74 -7.19 7.25
C LYS A 225 -11.74 -5.73 7.69
N GLU A 226 -10.56 -5.10 7.76
CA GLU A 226 -10.42 -3.70 8.12
C GLU A 226 -11.03 -2.71 7.10
N LYS A 227 -11.37 -3.18 5.90
CA LYS A 227 -12.03 -2.36 4.86
C LYS A 227 -13.54 -2.36 5.00
N SER A 228 -14.09 -3.18 5.91
CA SER A 228 -15.52 -3.22 6.27
C SER A 228 -16.46 -3.24 5.06
N ILE A 229 -16.13 -4.09 4.06
CA ILE A 229 -16.89 -4.20 2.81
C ILE A 229 -18.26 -4.85 3.07
N ASP A 230 -18.37 -5.65 4.12
CA ASP A 230 -19.62 -6.18 4.66
C ASP A 230 -20.64 -5.08 4.95
N VAL A 231 -20.22 -3.94 5.52
CA VAL A 231 -21.09 -2.76 5.73
C VAL A 231 -21.61 -2.20 4.40
N LEU A 232 -20.81 -2.20 3.33
CA LEU A 232 -21.28 -1.81 2.00
C LEU A 232 -22.29 -2.81 1.45
N ILE A 233 -22.07 -4.11 1.65
CA ILE A 233 -23.00 -5.17 1.22
C ILE A 233 -24.33 -5.05 1.97
N ASP A 234 -24.31 -4.82 3.28
CA ASP A 234 -25.51 -4.56 4.08
C ASP A 234 -26.27 -3.32 3.58
N ALA A 235 -25.58 -2.24 3.26
CA ALA A 235 -26.19 -1.05 2.67
C ALA A 235 -26.82 -1.36 1.30
N MET A 236 -26.14 -2.12 0.45
CA MET A 236 -26.70 -2.55 -0.85
C MET A 236 -27.95 -3.39 -0.69
N LYS A 237 -28.01 -4.30 0.29
CA LYS A 237 -29.18 -5.11 0.62
C LYS A 237 -30.42 -4.25 0.95
N GLU A 238 -30.23 -3.12 1.61
CA GLU A 238 -31.34 -2.19 1.87
C GLU A 238 -31.72 -1.37 0.61
N ILE A 239 -30.73 -0.87 -0.11
CA ILE A 239 -30.97 -0.02 -1.30
C ILE A 239 -31.72 -0.78 -2.40
N VAL A 240 -31.37 -2.04 -2.65
CA VAL A 240 -31.99 -2.81 -3.73
C VAL A 240 -33.48 -3.13 -3.51
N LYS A 241 -34.00 -2.94 -2.28
CA LYS A 241 -35.44 -3.03 -1.98
C LYS A 241 -36.23 -1.87 -2.57
N GLU A 242 -35.60 -0.71 -2.72
CA GLU A 242 -36.21 0.52 -3.21
C GLU A 242 -35.81 0.85 -4.65
N ASN A 243 -34.60 0.44 -5.07
CA ASN A 243 -34.07 0.71 -6.40
C ASN A 243 -33.31 -0.51 -6.95
N ASP A 244 -33.88 -1.15 -7.95
CA ASP A 244 -33.27 -2.31 -8.61
C ASP A 244 -32.39 -1.95 -9.80
N ASN A 245 -32.33 -0.66 -10.19
CA ASN A 245 -31.43 -0.17 -11.25
C ASN A 245 -30.07 0.30 -10.69
N ILE A 246 -29.49 -0.52 -9.82
CA ILE A 246 -28.20 -0.24 -9.16
C ILE A 246 -27.28 -1.46 -9.26
N LEU A 247 -25.98 -1.23 -9.31
CA LEU A 247 -24.96 -2.27 -9.34
C LEU A 247 -23.77 -1.87 -8.50
N CYS A 248 -23.25 -2.77 -7.68
CA CYS A 248 -22.04 -2.56 -6.90
C CYS A 248 -20.88 -3.33 -7.53
N LEU A 249 -19.80 -2.60 -7.84
CA LEU A 249 -18.52 -3.18 -8.27
C LEU A 249 -17.56 -3.22 -7.10
N ILE A 250 -17.14 -4.41 -6.69
CA ILE A 250 -16.09 -4.63 -5.70
C ILE A 250 -14.81 -5.02 -6.46
N VAL A 251 -13.92 -4.02 -6.61
CA VAL A 251 -12.69 -4.12 -7.40
C VAL A 251 -11.50 -4.38 -6.48
N GLY A 252 -10.89 -5.54 -6.61
CA GLY A 252 -9.73 -5.92 -5.81
C GLY A 252 -9.71 -7.40 -5.47
N GLY A 253 -8.73 -7.77 -4.66
CA GLY A 253 -8.58 -9.11 -4.11
C GLY A 253 -8.11 -9.06 -2.66
N GLY A 254 -8.20 -10.18 -1.97
CA GLY A 254 -7.74 -10.27 -0.60
C GLY A 254 -8.37 -11.40 0.21
N PRO A 255 -7.92 -11.59 1.44
CA PRO A 255 -8.28 -12.76 2.24
C PRO A 255 -9.75 -12.84 2.67
N TYR A 256 -10.49 -11.72 2.60
CA TYR A 256 -11.89 -11.66 3.01
C TYR A 256 -12.88 -11.91 1.85
N LEU A 257 -12.38 -12.16 0.62
CA LEU A 257 -13.20 -12.26 -0.59
C LEU A 257 -14.23 -13.38 -0.53
N ASP A 258 -13.83 -14.57 -0.08
CA ASP A 258 -14.71 -15.74 -0.09
C ASP A 258 -15.83 -15.60 0.95
N GLU A 259 -15.53 -15.09 2.15
CA GLU A 259 -16.54 -14.77 3.16
C GLU A 259 -17.57 -13.74 2.63
N LEU A 260 -17.12 -12.72 1.90
CA LEU A 260 -18.05 -11.73 1.31
C LEU A 260 -18.92 -12.31 0.18
N LYS A 261 -18.38 -13.22 -0.62
CA LYS A 261 -19.20 -13.92 -1.65
C LYS A 261 -20.28 -14.79 -1.03
N GLU A 262 -19.98 -15.46 0.08
CA GLU A 262 -20.97 -16.23 0.82
C GLU A 262 -22.05 -15.31 1.39
N LEU A 263 -21.65 -14.17 2.02
CA LEU A 263 -22.61 -13.18 2.53
C LEU A 263 -23.56 -12.68 1.46
N VAL A 264 -23.06 -12.32 0.27
CA VAL A 264 -23.86 -11.85 -0.86
C VAL A 264 -24.86 -12.90 -1.32
N LYS A 265 -24.47 -14.18 -1.31
CA LYS A 265 -25.34 -15.31 -1.68
C LYS A 265 -26.42 -15.55 -0.64
N ASP A 266 -26.09 -15.54 0.65
CA ASP A 266 -27.02 -15.71 1.75
C ASP A 266 -28.08 -14.60 1.75
N ASP A 267 -27.70 -13.39 1.39
CA ASP A 267 -28.57 -12.22 1.27
C ASP A 267 -29.37 -12.17 -0.04
N GLN A 268 -29.12 -13.08 -1.00
CA GLN A 268 -29.78 -13.19 -2.30
C GLN A 268 -29.70 -11.93 -3.16
N ILE A 269 -28.55 -11.23 -3.09
CA ILE A 269 -28.29 -9.98 -3.83
C ILE A 269 -27.16 -10.12 -4.87
N GLU A 270 -26.79 -11.35 -5.27
CA GLU A 270 -25.70 -11.64 -6.21
C GLU A 270 -25.83 -10.90 -7.54
N LYS A 271 -27.05 -10.69 -8.01
CA LYS A 271 -27.30 -9.97 -9.28
C LYS A 271 -26.95 -8.48 -9.22
N TYR A 272 -26.78 -7.94 -8.02
CA TYR A 272 -26.46 -6.52 -7.79
C TYR A 272 -25.00 -6.27 -7.38
N ILE A 273 -24.21 -7.33 -7.15
CA ILE A 273 -22.82 -7.20 -6.69
C ILE A 273 -21.88 -8.00 -7.59
N ILE A 274 -20.89 -7.32 -8.13
CA ILE A 274 -19.88 -7.94 -8.99
C ILE A 274 -18.52 -7.83 -8.32
N PHE A 275 -17.91 -8.97 -8.02
CA PHE A 275 -16.50 -9.07 -7.61
C PHE A 275 -15.63 -9.19 -8.86
N THR A 276 -14.89 -8.13 -9.20
CA THR A 276 -14.12 -8.08 -10.44
C THR A 276 -12.75 -8.76 -10.35
N GLY A 277 -12.29 -9.05 -9.13
CA GLY A 277 -10.90 -9.45 -8.86
C GLY A 277 -9.92 -8.27 -8.93
N PRO A 278 -8.62 -8.52 -8.65
CA PRO A 278 -7.59 -7.49 -8.73
C PRO A 278 -7.42 -6.97 -10.17
N LYS A 279 -7.04 -5.70 -10.30
CA LYS A 279 -6.84 -5.02 -11.58
C LYS A 279 -5.47 -4.36 -11.64
N PRO A 280 -4.84 -4.36 -12.82
CA PRO A 280 -3.63 -3.58 -13.06
C PRO A 280 -3.86 -2.09 -12.77
N SER A 281 -2.84 -1.40 -12.26
CA SER A 281 -2.94 0.02 -11.90
C SER A 281 -3.37 0.92 -13.06
N GLN A 282 -3.07 0.52 -14.30
CA GLN A 282 -3.45 1.23 -15.52
C GLN A 282 -4.96 1.19 -15.79
N GLU A 283 -5.66 0.13 -15.36
CA GLU A 283 -7.11 -0.01 -15.53
C GLU A 283 -7.92 0.70 -14.44
N VAL A 284 -7.31 0.94 -13.27
CA VAL A 284 -7.98 1.53 -12.09
C VAL A 284 -8.72 2.83 -12.39
N PRO A 285 -8.16 3.81 -13.14
CA PRO A 285 -8.88 5.03 -13.48
C PRO A 285 -10.20 4.77 -14.21
N SER A 286 -10.26 3.76 -15.08
CA SER A 286 -11.47 3.44 -15.85
C SER A 286 -12.60 2.91 -14.97
N TYR A 287 -12.30 2.21 -13.88
CA TYR A 287 -13.30 1.81 -12.88
C TYR A 287 -13.85 3.02 -12.11
N TYR A 288 -13.00 4.00 -11.75
CA TYR A 288 -13.46 5.25 -11.16
C TYR A 288 -14.31 6.07 -12.14
N HIS A 289 -13.89 6.20 -13.41
CA HIS A 289 -14.65 6.93 -14.43
C HIS A 289 -16.00 6.27 -14.78
N LEU A 290 -16.10 4.96 -14.64
CA LEU A 290 -17.35 4.21 -14.81
C LEU A 290 -18.32 4.43 -13.65
N SER A 291 -17.81 4.75 -12.47
CA SER A 291 -18.58 4.82 -11.23
C SER A 291 -19.39 6.11 -11.12
N ASN A 292 -20.61 6.01 -10.58
CA ASN A 292 -21.38 7.18 -10.17
C ASN A 292 -20.97 7.62 -8.76
N VAL A 293 -20.60 6.66 -7.89
CA VAL A 293 -20.13 6.95 -6.54
C VAL A 293 -19.09 5.92 -6.10
N PHE A 294 -18.03 6.40 -5.44
CA PHE A 294 -17.06 5.56 -4.73
C PHE A 294 -17.44 5.51 -3.25
N VAL A 295 -17.44 4.31 -2.67
CA VAL A 295 -17.79 4.08 -1.28
C VAL A 295 -16.68 3.31 -0.57
N SER A 296 -16.30 3.79 0.60
CA SER A 296 -15.39 3.10 1.53
C SER A 296 -15.94 3.19 2.94
N ALA A 297 -16.06 2.06 3.63
CA ALA A 297 -16.40 1.96 5.04
C ALA A 297 -15.18 1.57 5.90
N SER A 298 -13.97 1.76 5.37
CA SER A 298 -12.72 1.37 6.01
C SER A 298 -12.54 2.03 7.38
N VAL A 299 -12.15 1.23 8.37
CA VAL A 299 -11.84 1.72 9.73
C VAL A 299 -10.35 2.04 9.92
N THR A 300 -9.51 1.65 8.98
CA THR A 300 -8.04 1.81 9.03
C THR A 300 -7.56 2.61 7.82
N GLU A 301 -7.72 3.92 7.84
CA GLU A 301 -7.10 4.82 6.86
C GLU A 301 -6.07 5.71 7.56
N THR A 302 -4.90 5.86 6.92
CA THR A 302 -3.76 6.66 7.43
C THR A 302 -3.70 8.03 6.78
#